data_1ee47d2b64dcf3d0620f6570edf15bdf
#
_entry.id   1ee47d2b64dcf3d0620f6570edf15bdf
#
_cell.length_a   1.000
_cell.length_b   1.000
_cell.length_c   1.000
_cell.angle_alpha   90.00
_cell.angle_beta   90.00
_cell.angle_gamma   90.00
#
_symmetry.space_group_name_H-M   'P 1'
#
loop_
_entity.id
_entity.type
_entity.pdbx_description
1 polymer ?
#
loop_
_entity_poly.entity_id
_entity_poly.type
_entity_poly.pdbx_seq_one_letter_code
_entity_poly.pdbx_strand_id
1 'polypeptide(L)'
;MQRRLFTGALLAAPWQIHAKTDALEDRLRAGACAVLLRHAQTDSGTGDPPGFQLDQCSTQRNLSDEGRAQAGRIGQWFELHGLKPDAVRSSAWCRCRHTADLAFGQHAVWPALNSFFETEDTQAAQTTQLRAALALIQADKFQVWVTHQVNITALTGETVAMGEALVLDATGQLFARRRFGAAN
;
A
#
# COMPACT_ATOMS: atom_id res chain seq x y z
N MET A 1 51.90 18.16 -54.23
CA MET A 1 51.41 17.08 -53.35
C MET A 1 50.71 17.69 -52.11
N GLN A 2 49.39 17.82 -52.10
CA GLN A 2 48.59 18.36 -50.95
C GLN A 2 47.95 17.17 -50.21
N ARG A 3 48.35 16.94 -48.95
CA ARG A 3 47.72 15.99 -48.04
C ARG A 3 46.47 16.60 -47.40
N ARG A 4 45.31 16.12 -47.72
CA ARG A 4 44.06 16.45 -47.03
C ARG A 4 43.96 15.58 -45.78
N LEU A 5 43.94 16.22 -44.60
CA LEU A 5 43.63 15.62 -43.31
C LEU A 5 42.10 15.57 -43.15
N PHE A 6 41.53 14.38 -43.11
CA PHE A 6 40.13 14.17 -42.70
C PHE A 6 40.05 14.08 -41.18
N THR A 7 39.48 15.09 -40.57
CA THR A 7 39.16 15.07 -39.13
C THR A 7 37.77 14.45 -38.98
N GLY A 8 37.71 13.18 -38.60
CA GLY A 8 36.47 12.51 -38.26
C GLY A 8 35.99 12.93 -36.85
N ALA A 9 34.90 13.64 -36.74
CA ALA A 9 34.23 13.93 -35.47
C ALA A 9 33.44 12.69 -35.05
N LEU A 10 33.84 12.05 -33.95
CA LEU A 10 33.06 11.00 -33.28
C LEU A 10 31.94 11.69 -32.51
N LEU A 11 30.71 11.58 -33.00
CA LEU A 11 29.49 11.93 -32.24
C LEU A 11 29.23 10.82 -31.21
N ALA A 12 29.54 11.09 -29.96
CA ALA A 12 29.12 10.24 -28.84
C ALA A 12 27.63 10.44 -28.62
N ALA A 13 26.84 9.46 -29.00
CA ALA A 13 25.40 9.42 -28.62
C ALA A 13 25.27 9.25 -27.13
N PRO A 14 24.43 10.06 -26.44
CA PRO A 14 24.19 9.89 -25.01
C PRO A 14 23.51 8.53 -24.78
N TRP A 15 24.15 7.68 -24.00
CA TRP A 15 23.54 6.43 -23.52
C TRP A 15 22.41 6.81 -22.56
N GLN A 16 21.18 6.72 -23.03
CA GLN A 16 20.00 6.83 -22.17
C GLN A 16 19.92 5.55 -21.34
N ILE A 17 20.31 5.65 -20.07
CA ILE A 17 20.06 4.63 -19.06
C ILE A 17 18.53 4.70 -18.79
N HIS A 18 17.76 3.89 -19.51
CA HIS A 18 16.36 3.64 -19.13
C HIS A 18 16.43 2.78 -17.86
N ALA A 19 16.23 3.41 -16.71
CA ALA A 19 15.93 2.68 -15.48
C ALA A 19 14.71 1.80 -15.78
N LYS A 20 14.84 0.48 -15.60
CA LYS A 20 13.74 -0.46 -15.79
C LYS A 20 12.73 -0.16 -14.68
N THR A 21 11.66 0.56 -15.00
CA THR A 21 10.57 0.80 -14.05
C THR A 21 9.99 -0.55 -13.64
N ASP A 22 9.73 -0.72 -12.34
CA ASP A 22 9.06 -1.91 -11.84
C ASP A 22 7.61 -1.92 -12.40
N ALA A 23 7.14 -3.06 -12.89
CA ALA A 23 5.78 -3.20 -13.42
C ALA A 23 4.69 -2.72 -12.42
N LEU A 24 5.00 -2.78 -11.13
CA LEU A 24 4.16 -2.24 -10.07
C LEU A 24 4.03 -0.72 -10.13
N GLU A 25 5.16 0.00 -10.35
CA GLU A 25 5.15 1.46 -10.46
C GLU A 25 4.34 1.93 -11.66
N ASP A 26 4.54 1.28 -12.81
CA ASP A 26 3.79 1.58 -14.03
C ASP A 26 2.29 1.34 -13.82
N ARG A 27 1.93 0.26 -13.10
CA ARG A 27 0.53 0.00 -12.75
C ARG A 27 -0.07 1.08 -11.85
N LEU A 28 0.66 1.51 -10.82
CA LEU A 28 0.19 2.57 -9.92
C LEU A 28 0.06 3.91 -10.66
N ARG A 29 0.96 4.22 -11.59
CA ARG A 29 0.84 5.43 -12.43
C ARG A 29 -0.32 5.37 -13.41
N ALA A 30 -0.61 4.18 -13.95
CA ALA A 30 -1.77 3.97 -14.83
C ALA A 30 -3.11 4.10 -14.08
N GLY A 31 -3.12 3.93 -12.77
CA GLY A 31 -4.28 4.13 -11.91
C GLY A 31 -5.37 3.07 -12.05
N ALA A 32 -6.62 3.42 -11.75
CA ALA A 32 -7.77 2.51 -11.63
C ALA A 32 -7.45 1.29 -10.74
N CYS A 33 -6.78 1.51 -9.61
CA CYS A 33 -6.36 0.44 -8.72
C CYS A 33 -6.27 0.88 -7.26
N ALA A 34 -6.31 -0.09 -6.34
CA ALA A 34 -6.07 0.12 -4.92
C ALA A 34 -4.90 -0.72 -4.42
N VAL A 35 -4.09 -0.12 -3.55
CA VAL A 35 -3.08 -0.79 -2.73
C VAL A 35 -3.76 -1.19 -1.42
N LEU A 36 -4.09 -2.47 -1.28
CA LEU A 36 -4.68 -3.04 -0.07
C LEU A 36 -3.55 -3.44 0.88
N LEU A 37 -3.26 -2.61 1.86
CA LEU A 37 -2.13 -2.74 2.78
C LEU A 37 -2.58 -3.32 4.11
N ARG A 38 -2.02 -4.47 4.50
CA ARG A 38 -2.15 -4.91 5.89
C ARG A 38 -1.35 -3.97 6.79
N HIS A 39 -1.93 -3.55 7.93
CA HIS A 39 -1.22 -2.72 8.91
C HIS A 39 0.19 -3.26 9.18
N ALA A 40 1.11 -2.38 9.56
CA ALA A 40 2.47 -2.72 9.90
C ALA A 40 2.56 -3.62 11.15
N GLN A 41 3.75 -4.12 11.44
CA GLN A 41 3.99 -5.08 12.51
C GLN A 41 3.51 -4.53 13.87
N THR A 42 2.83 -5.39 14.61
CA THR A 42 2.32 -5.08 15.96
C THR A 42 3.16 -5.79 17.02
N ASP A 43 2.98 -5.41 18.26
CA ASP A 43 3.42 -6.20 19.40
C ASP A 43 2.90 -7.63 19.28
N SER A 44 3.58 -8.58 19.91
CA SER A 44 3.23 -10.01 19.88
C SER A 44 1.81 -10.25 20.40
N GLY A 45 1.16 -11.27 19.87
CA GLY A 45 -0.19 -11.66 20.26
C GLY A 45 -1.18 -11.73 19.08
N THR A 46 -2.38 -12.20 19.36
CA THR A 46 -3.49 -12.32 18.41
C THR A 46 -4.70 -11.58 18.96
N GLY A 47 -5.39 -10.83 18.10
CA GLY A 47 -6.53 -10.00 18.52
C GLY A 47 -6.13 -8.76 19.32
N ASP A 48 -7.10 -8.10 19.89
CA ASP A 48 -6.93 -7.01 20.83
C ASP A 48 -7.19 -7.52 22.27
N PRO A 49 -6.71 -6.84 23.31
CA PRO A 49 -7.03 -7.21 24.70
C PRO A 49 -8.56 -7.19 24.93
N PRO A 50 -9.09 -8.05 25.81
CA PRO A 50 -10.51 -8.01 26.17
C PRO A 50 -10.93 -6.63 26.67
N GLY A 51 -12.06 -6.12 26.15
CA GLY A 51 -12.60 -4.82 26.53
C GLY A 51 -11.90 -3.63 25.87
N PHE A 52 -11.11 -3.83 24.82
CA PHE A 52 -10.51 -2.73 24.06
C PHE A 52 -11.57 -1.75 23.55
N GLN A 53 -11.16 -0.49 23.37
CA GLN A 53 -12.00 0.58 22.84
C GLN A 53 -11.33 1.21 21.62
N LEU A 54 -12.11 1.45 20.55
CA LEU A 54 -11.57 1.96 19.29
C LEU A 54 -11.01 3.38 19.37
N ASP A 55 -11.53 4.19 20.26
CA ASP A 55 -11.09 5.57 20.52
C ASP A 55 -9.91 5.66 21.50
N GLN A 56 -9.54 4.55 22.16
CA GLN A 56 -8.49 4.48 23.17
C GLN A 56 -7.36 3.55 22.71
N CYS A 57 -6.34 4.10 22.05
CA CYS A 57 -5.22 3.31 21.54
C CYS A 57 -4.48 2.51 22.62
N SER A 58 -4.43 3.02 23.87
CA SER A 58 -3.78 2.32 24.99
C SER A 58 -4.43 0.98 25.34
N THR A 59 -5.67 0.75 24.92
CA THR A 59 -6.40 -0.48 25.15
C THR A 59 -6.27 -1.50 24.00
N GLN A 60 -5.64 -1.11 22.90
CA GLN A 60 -5.51 -1.92 21.71
C GLN A 60 -4.12 -2.54 21.56
N ARG A 61 -4.02 -3.60 20.75
CA ARG A 61 -2.74 -4.11 20.27
C ARG A 61 -2.19 -3.16 19.22
N ASN A 62 -1.13 -2.44 19.56
CA ASN A 62 -0.55 -1.37 18.76
C ASN A 62 0.64 -1.83 17.89
N LEU A 63 1.17 -0.91 17.09
CA LEU A 63 2.40 -1.13 16.35
C LEU A 63 3.56 -1.29 17.34
N SER A 64 4.42 -2.29 17.10
CA SER A 64 5.73 -2.37 17.72
C SER A 64 6.65 -1.25 17.20
N ASP A 65 7.82 -1.07 17.83
CA ASP A 65 8.83 -0.12 17.33
C ASP A 65 9.27 -0.49 15.91
N GLU A 66 9.46 -1.79 15.63
CA GLU A 66 9.74 -2.25 14.26
C GLU A 66 8.57 -1.97 13.31
N GLY A 67 7.33 -2.11 13.76
CA GLY A 67 6.16 -1.76 12.96
C GLY A 67 6.10 -0.28 12.60
N ARG A 68 6.48 0.59 13.52
CA ARG A 68 6.59 2.03 13.26
C ARG A 68 7.67 2.32 12.21
N ALA A 69 8.85 1.71 12.37
CA ALA A 69 9.92 1.83 11.39
C ALA A 69 9.51 1.25 10.02
N GLN A 70 8.82 0.10 10.01
CA GLN A 70 8.28 -0.51 8.79
C GLN A 70 7.30 0.42 8.07
N ALA A 71 6.37 1.05 8.80
CA ALA A 71 5.43 2.02 8.22
C ALA A 71 6.16 3.22 7.58
N GLY A 72 7.21 3.73 8.23
CA GLY A 72 8.06 4.78 7.65
C GLY A 72 8.74 4.33 6.34
N ARG A 73 9.29 3.10 6.31
CA ARG A 73 9.90 2.56 5.08
C ARG A 73 8.87 2.37 3.94
N ILE A 74 7.63 2.01 4.28
CA ILE A 74 6.55 1.97 3.28
C ILE A 74 6.38 3.34 2.64
N GLY A 75 6.22 4.39 3.44
CA GLY A 75 6.08 5.76 2.94
C GLY A 75 7.27 6.21 2.10
N GLN A 76 8.49 5.96 2.60
CA GLN A 76 9.72 6.28 1.90
C GLN A 76 9.78 5.61 0.51
N TRP A 77 9.31 4.36 0.38
CA TRP A 77 9.26 3.71 -0.92
C TRP A 77 8.35 4.46 -1.91
N PHE A 78 7.14 4.86 -1.50
CA PHE A 78 6.24 5.65 -2.36
C PHE A 78 6.86 7.00 -2.74
N GLU A 79 7.51 7.68 -1.80
CA GLU A 79 8.17 8.96 -2.02
C GLU A 79 9.34 8.86 -3.01
N LEU A 80 10.23 7.89 -2.82
CA LEU A 80 11.38 7.65 -3.70
C LEU A 80 10.98 7.35 -5.14
N HIS A 81 9.79 6.75 -5.36
CA HIS A 81 9.28 6.44 -6.70
C HIS A 81 8.33 7.52 -7.24
N GLY A 82 8.16 8.63 -6.52
CA GLY A 82 7.28 9.73 -6.92
C GLY A 82 5.81 9.29 -7.04
N LEU A 83 5.37 8.32 -6.23
CA LEU A 83 4.02 7.77 -6.24
C LEU A 83 3.18 8.40 -5.14
N LYS A 84 2.22 9.22 -5.52
CA LYS A 84 1.31 9.88 -4.59
C LYS A 84 -0.11 9.31 -4.73
N PRO A 85 -0.65 8.64 -3.69
CA PRO A 85 -2.03 8.17 -3.73
C PRO A 85 -3.02 9.34 -3.79
N ASP A 86 -4.10 9.19 -4.55
CA ASP A 86 -5.21 10.15 -4.60
C ASP A 86 -5.97 10.20 -3.28
N ALA A 87 -6.07 9.06 -2.60
CA ALA A 87 -6.64 8.96 -1.26
C ALA A 87 -5.94 7.87 -0.44
N VAL A 88 -5.77 8.14 0.85
CA VAL A 88 -5.38 7.15 1.85
C VAL A 88 -6.55 6.95 2.80
N ARG A 89 -7.00 5.70 2.94
CA ARG A 89 -8.08 5.32 3.85
C ARG A 89 -7.58 4.27 4.82
N SER A 90 -8.07 4.30 6.06
CA SER A 90 -7.70 3.31 7.06
C SER A 90 -8.89 2.79 7.84
N SER A 91 -8.74 1.59 8.39
CA SER A 91 -9.55 1.11 9.50
C SER A 91 -9.45 2.07 10.69
N ALA A 92 -10.48 2.10 11.55
CA ALA A 92 -10.49 2.87 12.79
C ALA A 92 -9.50 2.37 13.85
N TRP A 93 -8.99 1.15 13.74
CA TRP A 93 -8.00 0.59 14.67
C TRP A 93 -6.70 1.39 14.67
N CYS A 94 -6.14 1.65 15.84
CA CYS A 94 -4.96 2.49 15.98
C CYS A 94 -3.74 1.97 15.20
N ARG A 95 -3.53 0.65 15.11
CA ARG A 95 -2.47 0.06 14.28
C ARG A 95 -2.59 0.40 12.80
N CYS A 96 -3.83 0.49 12.26
CA CYS A 96 -4.05 0.90 10.86
C CYS A 96 -3.86 2.40 10.68
N ARG A 97 -4.43 3.20 11.58
CA ARG A 97 -4.29 4.67 11.56
C ARG A 97 -2.82 5.07 11.67
N HIS A 98 -2.09 4.52 12.64
CA HIS A 98 -0.66 4.82 12.80
C HIS A 98 0.17 4.34 11.61
N THR A 99 -0.18 3.20 10.98
CA THR A 99 0.50 2.78 9.73
C THR A 99 0.26 3.81 8.63
N ALA A 100 -0.98 4.29 8.46
CA ALA A 100 -1.31 5.29 7.45
C ALA A 100 -0.65 6.64 7.72
N ASP A 101 -0.65 7.11 8.97
CA ASP A 101 -0.03 8.38 9.36
C ASP A 101 1.49 8.35 9.15
N LEU A 102 2.17 7.29 9.58
CA LEU A 102 3.61 7.18 9.47
C LEU A 102 4.08 7.00 8.01
N ALA A 103 3.26 6.36 7.17
CA ALA A 103 3.61 6.14 5.78
C ALA A 103 3.21 7.30 4.86
N PHE A 104 2.07 7.95 5.11
CA PHE A 104 1.49 8.90 4.16
C PHE A 104 1.15 10.28 4.76
N GLY A 105 1.36 10.46 6.05
CA GLY A 105 1.14 11.73 6.76
C GLY A 105 -0.34 12.08 7.02
N GLN A 106 -1.27 11.47 6.30
CA GLN A 106 -2.71 11.71 6.46
C GLN A 106 -3.55 10.53 5.97
N HIS A 107 -4.74 10.38 6.52
CA HIS A 107 -5.71 9.37 6.08
C HIS A 107 -7.14 9.79 6.45
N ALA A 108 -8.13 9.14 5.83
CA ALA A 108 -9.52 9.18 6.26
C ALA A 108 -9.91 7.81 6.84
N VAL A 109 -10.53 7.79 8.01
CA VAL A 109 -11.08 6.55 8.57
C VAL A 109 -12.29 6.12 7.74
N TRP A 110 -12.30 4.84 7.35
CA TRP A 110 -13.40 4.25 6.59
C TRP A 110 -13.84 2.92 7.22
N PRO A 111 -15.06 2.85 7.80
CA PRO A 111 -15.52 1.66 8.51
C PRO A 111 -15.52 0.36 7.71
N ALA A 112 -15.62 0.42 6.38
CA ALA A 112 -15.51 -0.77 5.53
C ALA A 112 -14.16 -1.48 5.61
N LEU A 113 -13.12 -0.81 6.14
CA LEU A 113 -11.79 -1.38 6.38
C LEU A 113 -11.60 -1.91 7.81
N ASN A 114 -12.62 -1.78 8.67
CA ASN A 114 -12.55 -2.23 10.06
C ASN A 114 -12.43 -3.76 10.15
N SER A 115 -11.71 -4.24 11.18
CA SER A 115 -11.63 -5.67 11.47
C SER A 115 -12.99 -6.21 11.87
N PHE A 116 -13.34 -7.36 11.33
CA PHE A 116 -14.49 -8.17 11.79
C PHE A 116 -14.02 -9.51 12.40
N PHE A 117 -12.78 -9.55 12.91
CA PHE A 117 -12.17 -10.75 13.48
C PHE A 117 -12.99 -11.35 14.65
N GLU A 118 -13.63 -10.49 15.44
CA GLU A 118 -14.44 -10.91 16.59
C GLU A 118 -15.93 -11.05 16.27
N THR A 119 -16.39 -10.40 15.18
CA THR A 119 -17.79 -10.38 14.77
C THR A 119 -17.90 -10.44 13.26
N GLU A 120 -18.23 -11.61 12.71
CA GLU A 120 -18.34 -11.81 11.25
C GLU A 120 -19.54 -11.11 10.61
N ASP A 121 -20.45 -10.57 11.40
CA ASP A 121 -21.73 -9.99 10.95
C ASP A 121 -21.57 -8.86 9.89
N THR A 122 -20.44 -8.16 9.90
CA THR A 122 -20.20 -7.04 8.98
C THR A 122 -19.41 -7.43 7.72
N GLN A 123 -18.85 -8.64 7.64
CA GLN A 123 -17.97 -9.08 6.56
C GLN A 123 -18.58 -8.87 5.16
N ALA A 124 -19.79 -9.36 4.94
CA ALA A 124 -20.43 -9.32 3.62
C ALA A 124 -20.68 -7.88 3.18
N ALA A 125 -21.19 -7.03 4.08
CA ALA A 125 -21.47 -5.62 3.80
C ALA A 125 -20.19 -4.83 3.52
N GLN A 126 -19.14 -5.02 4.34
CA GLN A 126 -17.84 -4.37 4.14
C GLN A 126 -17.19 -4.80 2.83
N THR A 127 -17.16 -6.10 2.54
CA THR A 127 -16.58 -6.63 1.29
C THR A 127 -17.32 -6.09 0.06
N THR A 128 -18.65 -5.97 0.11
CA THR A 128 -19.45 -5.37 -0.96
C THR A 128 -19.09 -3.89 -1.16
N GLN A 129 -18.95 -3.12 -0.08
CA GLN A 129 -18.53 -1.72 -0.15
C GLN A 129 -17.13 -1.56 -0.75
N LEU A 130 -16.18 -2.42 -0.36
CA LEU A 130 -14.81 -2.39 -0.91
C LEU A 130 -14.81 -2.68 -2.42
N ARG A 131 -15.56 -3.70 -2.87
CA ARG A 131 -15.69 -4.02 -4.31
C ARG A 131 -16.31 -2.85 -5.11
N ALA A 132 -17.38 -2.27 -4.59
CA ALA A 132 -18.02 -1.12 -5.22
C ALA A 132 -17.06 0.09 -5.32
N ALA A 133 -16.28 0.34 -4.27
CA ALA A 133 -15.31 1.44 -4.27
C ALA A 133 -14.14 1.19 -5.25
N LEU A 134 -13.66 -0.05 -5.41
CA LEU A 134 -12.63 -0.39 -6.41
C LEU A 134 -13.09 0.01 -7.82
N ALA A 135 -14.33 -0.34 -8.17
CA ALA A 135 -14.89 -0.05 -9.49
C ALA A 135 -15.03 1.46 -9.81
N LEU A 136 -14.97 2.32 -8.78
CA LEU A 136 -15.10 3.77 -8.91
C LEU A 136 -13.76 4.51 -8.95
N ILE A 137 -12.63 3.81 -8.76
CA ILE A 137 -11.31 4.44 -8.84
C ILE A 137 -11.03 4.79 -10.29
N GLN A 138 -10.81 6.07 -10.56
CA GLN A 138 -10.59 6.60 -11.91
C GLN A 138 -9.25 6.13 -12.50
N ALA A 139 -9.16 6.13 -13.82
CA ALA A 139 -7.90 6.02 -14.52
C ALA A 139 -6.94 7.14 -14.04
N ASP A 140 -5.64 6.90 -14.09
CA ASP A 140 -4.58 7.80 -13.57
C ASP A 140 -4.57 8.02 -12.05
N LYS A 141 -5.49 7.40 -11.31
CA LYS A 141 -5.60 7.51 -9.85
C LYS A 141 -5.47 6.16 -9.16
N PHE A 142 -4.76 6.12 -8.04
CA PHE A 142 -4.75 4.97 -7.15
C PHE A 142 -5.01 5.39 -5.72
N GLN A 143 -5.53 4.45 -4.93
CA GLN A 143 -5.79 4.66 -3.51
C GLN A 143 -4.99 3.66 -2.67
N VAL A 144 -4.71 4.04 -1.42
CA VAL A 144 -4.14 3.14 -0.42
C VAL A 144 -5.18 2.88 0.66
N TRP A 145 -5.45 1.60 0.94
CA TRP A 145 -6.42 1.15 1.94
C TRP A 145 -5.71 0.32 3.02
N VAL A 146 -5.51 0.90 4.20
CA VAL A 146 -4.83 0.24 5.32
C VAL A 146 -5.85 -0.51 6.16
N THR A 147 -5.70 -1.84 6.24
CA THR A 147 -6.71 -2.73 6.83
C THR A 147 -6.08 -3.94 7.52
N HIS A 148 -6.87 -4.99 7.72
CA HIS A 148 -6.54 -6.20 8.48
C HIS A 148 -6.54 -7.44 7.58
N GLN A 149 -5.93 -8.54 8.07
CA GLN A 149 -5.90 -9.81 7.34
C GLN A 149 -7.29 -10.30 6.97
N VAL A 150 -8.26 -10.20 7.88
CA VAL A 150 -9.63 -10.70 7.63
C VAL A 150 -10.29 -10.00 6.45
N ASN A 151 -10.12 -8.67 6.33
CA ASN A 151 -10.65 -7.91 5.19
C ASN A 151 -9.96 -8.28 3.88
N ILE A 152 -8.62 -8.46 3.93
CA ILE A 152 -7.84 -8.88 2.75
C ILE A 152 -8.30 -10.26 2.29
N THR A 153 -8.41 -11.23 3.20
CA THR A 153 -8.86 -12.57 2.86
C THR A 153 -10.29 -12.57 2.31
N ALA A 154 -11.21 -11.83 2.92
CA ALA A 154 -12.60 -11.77 2.45
C ALA A 154 -12.74 -11.14 1.05
N LEU A 155 -11.89 -10.16 0.73
CA LEU A 155 -11.93 -9.49 -0.56
C LEU A 155 -11.23 -10.28 -1.66
N THR A 156 -10.11 -10.99 -1.35
CA THR A 156 -9.18 -11.53 -2.34
C THR A 156 -8.93 -13.03 -2.24
N GLY A 157 -9.24 -13.65 -1.10
CA GLY A 157 -8.84 -15.02 -0.77
C GLY A 157 -7.39 -15.17 -0.29
N GLU A 158 -6.60 -14.08 -0.30
CA GLU A 158 -5.17 -14.08 -0.05
C GLU A 158 -4.81 -13.90 1.43
N THR A 159 -3.63 -14.40 1.79
CA THR A 159 -2.98 -14.14 3.07
C THR A 159 -1.71 -13.35 2.83
N VAL A 160 -1.49 -12.29 3.64
CA VAL A 160 -0.33 -11.41 3.55
C VAL A 160 0.33 -11.22 4.92
N ALA A 161 1.64 -10.95 4.93
CA ALA A 161 2.34 -10.56 6.14
C ALA A 161 1.94 -9.13 6.58
N MET A 162 2.20 -8.77 7.84
CA MET A 162 2.07 -7.38 8.30
C MET A 162 3.01 -6.47 7.51
N GLY A 163 2.50 -5.32 7.05
CA GLY A 163 3.22 -4.39 6.17
C GLY A 163 3.35 -4.86 4.72
N GLU A 164 2.71 -5.97 4.33
CA GLU A 164 2.63 -6.43 2.95
C GLU A 164 1.35 -5.90 2.30
N ALA A 165 1.42 -5.59 1.01
CA ALA A 165 0.31 -5.09 0.23
C ALA A 165 -0.02 -5.97 -0.98
N LEU A 166 -1.30 -5.96 -1.36
CA LEU A 166 -1.82 -6.42 -2.63
C LEU A 166 -2.26 -5.22 -3.46
N VAL A 167 -1.97 -5.23 -4.75
CA VAL A 167 -2.50 -4.23 -5.69
C VAL A 167 -3.63 -4.88 -6.47
N LEU A 168 -4.82 -4.32 -6.32
CA LEU A 168 -6.03 -4.78 -6.98
C LEU A 168 -6.44 -3.79 -8.06
N ASP A 169 -6.83 -4.28 -9.23
CA ASP A 169 -7.45 -3.45 -10.26
C ASP A 169 -8.92 -3.12 -9.94
N ALA A 170 -9.57 -2.32 -10.78
CA ALA A 170 -10.96 -1.91 -10.61
C ALA A 170 -11.97 -3.08 -10.62
N THR A 171 -11.59 -4.27 -11.10
CA THR A 171 -12.42 -5.48 -11.07
C THR A 171 -12.20 -6.31 -9.80
N GLY A 172 -11.21 -5.94 -8.99
CA GLY A 172 -10.79 -6.67 -7.80
C GLY A 172 -9.82 -7.82 -8.09
N GLN A 173 -9.28 -7.90 -9.31
CA GLN A 173 -8.24 -8.87 -9.64
C GLN A 173 -6.89 -8.45 -9.05
N LEU A 174 -6.16 -9.44 -8.53
CA LEU A 174 -4.82 -9.25 -8.01
C LEU A 174 -3.84 -9.04 -9.16
N PHE A 175 -3.22 -7.86 -9.20
CA PHE A 175 -2.17 -7.52 -10.15
C PHE A 175 -0.77 -7.82 -9.59
N ALA A 176 -0.50 -7.42 -8.34
CA ALA A 176 0.81 -7.56 -7.72
C ALA A 176 0.72 -7.74 -6.22
N ARG A 177 1.77 -8.32 -5.67
CA ARG A 177 2.03 -8.43 -4.23
C ARG A 177 3.36 -7.74 -3.92
N ARG A 178 3.42 -6.95 -2.84
CA ARG A 178 4.65 -6.26 -2.43
C ARG A 178 4.85 -6.31 -0.94
N ARG A 179 6.05 -6.70 -0.53
CA ARG A 179 6.57 -6.46 0.82
C ARG A 179 7.41 -5.20 0.79
N PHE A 180 7.06 -4.24 1.63
CA PHE A 180 7.82 -3.01 1.79
C PHE A 180 8.79 -3.17 2.96
N GLY A 181 10.05 -2.78 2.76
CA GLY A 181 11.01 -2.64 3.84
C GLY A 181 11.73 -3.91 4.28
N ALA A 182 11.77 -4.98 3.48
CA ALA A 182 12.93 -5.87 3.54
C ALA A 182 14.10 -5.11 2.91
N ALA A 183 15.12 -4.75 3.70
CA ALA A 183 16.40 -4.37 3.13
C ALA A 183 16.87 -5.54 2.25
N ASN A 184 17.18 -5.25 0.97
CA ASN A 184 17.90 -6.19 0.13
C ASN A 184 19.29 -6.42 0.70
#